data_c9e19070ef5df963d1778fcd2029f45e
#
_entry.id   c9e19070ef5df963d1778fcd2029f45e
#
_cell.length_a   1.000
_cell.length_b   1.000
_cell.length_c   1.000
_cell.angle_alpha   90.00
_cell.angle_beta   90.00
_cell.angle_gamma   90.00
#
_symmetry.space_group_name_H-M   'P 1'
#
loop_
_entity.id
_entity.type
_entity.pdbx_description
1 polymer ?
#
loop_
_entity_poly.entity_id
_entity_poly.type
_entity_poly.pdbx_seq_one_letter_code
_entity_poly.pdbx_strand_id
1 'polypeptide(L)'
;MRIIAWKTLRNFWEAGHADAEQPLKAWFAEVERANWATMADIKARYSHASIVDAERVVFNIGGNKYRLVAKLWFPGRTVWVKFVGTHAEYDVLDVRSL
;
A
#
# COMPACT_ATOMS: atom_id res chain seq x y z
N MET A 1 4.13 -11.22 -5.01
CA MET A 1 2.72 -10.81 -5.16
C MET A 1 2.53 -10.10 -6.48
N ARG A 2 1.37 -10.22 -7.09
CA ARG A 2 0.98 -9.45 -8.28
C ARG A 2 0.31 -8.17 -7.82
N ILE A 3 0.79 -7.01 -8.28
CA ILE A 3 0.30 -5.71 -7.84
C ILE A 3 -0.50 -5.04 -8.95
N ILE A 4 -1.69 -4.58 -8.62
CA ILE A 4 -2.58 -3.81 -9.50
C ILE A 4 -2.91 -2.49 -8.78
N ALA A 5 -2.49 -1.32 -9.25
CA ALA A 5 -1.73 -1.15 -10.47
C ALA A 5 -0.62 -0.13 -10.25
N TRP A 6 0.48 -0.33 -10.96
CA TRP A 6 1.61 0.61 -10.99
C TRP A 6 1.19 2.05 -11.35
N LYS A 7 0.25 2.17 -12.29
CA LYS A 7 -0.22 3.48 -12.77
C LYS A 7 -0.77 4.36 -11.65
N THR A 8 -1.45 3.77 -10.67
CA THR A 8 -1.98 4.51 -9.51
C THR A 8 -0.86 5.17 -8.72
N LEU A 9 0.24 4.46 -8.54
CA LEU A 9 1.42 4.98 -7.82
C LEU A 9 2.08 6.10 -8.60
N ARG A 10 2.33 5.87 -9.89
CA ARG A 10 2.97 6.86 -10.77
C ARG A 10 2.14 8.13 -10.86
N ASN A 11 0.84 8.02 -11.03
CA ASN A 11 -0.04 9.17 -11.09
C ASN A 11 0.05 10.02 -9.82
N PHE A 12 0.20 9.38 -8.68
CA PHE A 12 0.30 10.09 -7.41
C PHE A 12 1.57 10.95 -7.33
N TRP A 13 2.74 10.38 -7.61
CA TRP A 13 3.96 11.18 -7.50
C TRP A 13 4.08 12.22 -8.61
N GLU A 14 3.50 11.97 -9.79
CA GLU A 14 3.50 12.93 -10.89
C GLU A 14 2.51 14.09 -10.66
N ALA A 15 1.56 13.91 -9.76
CA ALA A 15 0.57 14.94 -9.42
C ALA A 15 1.04 15.92 -8.33
N GLY A 16 2.35 16.07 -8.16
CA GLY A 16 2.90 17.03 -7.19
C GLY A 16 3.46 16.42 -5.92
N HIS A 17 3.67 15.10 -5.91
CA HIS A 17 4.22 14.38 -4.76
C HIS A 17 5.51 13.67 -5.17
N ALA A 18 6.45 14.42 -5.76
CA ALA A 18 7.68 13.86 -6.33
C ALA A 18 8.51 13.09 -5.30
N ASP A 19 8.45 13.48 -4.03
CA ASP A 19 9.16 12.80 -2.95
C ASP A 19 8.57 11.44 -2.59
N ALA A 20 7.38 11.11 -3.10
CA ALA A 20 6.78 9.79 -2.95
C ALA A 20 7.32 8.77 -3.95
N GLU A 21 7.97 9.21 -5.02
CA GLU A 21 8.41 8.33 -6.10
C GLU A 21 9.32 7.20 -5.59
N GLN A 22 10.42 7.54 -4.95
CA GLN A 22 11.38 6.52 -4.49
C GLN A 22 10.80 5.58 -3.43
N PRO A 23 10.11 6.08 -2.39
CA PRO A 23 9.45 5.19 -1.43
C PRO A 23 8.43 4.26 -2.06
N LEU A 24 7.64 4.73 -3.02
CA LEU A 24 6.64 3.90 -3.70
C LEU A 24 7.28 2.86 -4.61
N LYS A 25 8.35 3.21 -5.31
CA LYS A 25 9.11 2.26 -6.12
C LYS A 25 9.74 1.17 -5.24
N ALA A 26 10.27 1.54 -4.08
CA ALA A 26 10.83 0.58 -3.14
C ALA A 26 9.76 -0.37 -2.60
N TRP A 27 8.61 0.16 -2.22
CA TRP A 27 7.47 -0.63 -1.77
C TRP A 27 7.02 -1.62 -2.86
N PHE A 28 6.87 -1.14 -4.09
CA PHE A 28 6.44 -1.96 -5.22
C PHE A 28 7.41 -3.12 -5.47
N ALA A 29 8.70 -2.82 -5.57
CA ALA A 29 9.72 -3.83 -5.83
C ALA A 29 9.77 -4.90 -4.74
N GLU A 30 9.61 -4.48 -3.48
CA GLU A 30 9.63 -5.39 -2.34
C GLU A 30 8.39 -6.27 -2.29
N VAL A 31 7.21 -5.68 -2.48
CA VAL A 31 5.94 -6.41 -2.47
C VAL A 31 5.85 -7.38 -3.66
N GLU A 32 6.34 -6.97 -4.82
CA GLU A 32 6.36 -7.83 -6.00
C GLU A 32 7.14 -9.13 -5.74
N ARG A 33 8.23 -9.03 -4.98
CA ARG A 33 9.07 -10.20 -4.63
C ARG A 33 8.56 -10.96 -3.41
N ALA A 34 7.61 -10.40 -2.67
CA ALA A 34 7.09 -11.02 -1.46
C ALA A 34 6.22 -12.23 -1.79
N ASN A 35 6.15 -13.15 -0.85
CA ASN A 35 5.35 -14.36 -0.97
C ASN A 35 4.44 -14.49 0.26
N TRP A 36 3.64 -13.47 0.49
CA TRP A 36 2.77 -13.42 1.66
C TRP A 36 1.58 -14.35 1.53
N ALA A 37 1.32 -15.11 2.59
CA ALA A 37 0.15 -15.98 2.70
C ALA A 37 -0.86 -15.46 3.72
N THR A 38 -0.43 -14.58 4.64
CA THR A 38 -1.27 -14.05 5.72
C THR A 38 -0.94 -12.59 6.01
N MET A 39 -1.83 -11.93 6.73
CA MET A 39 -1.55 -10.58 7.23
C MET A 39 -0.38 -10.56 8.20
N ALA A 40 -0.15 -11.64 8.95
CA ALA A 40 0.99 -11.75 9.84
C ALA A 40 2.32 -11.65 9.09
N ASP A 41 2.40 -12.22 7.88
CA ASP A 41 3.58 -12.13 7.03
C ASP A 41 3.88 -10.66 6.67
N ILE A 42 2.85 -9.90 6.37
CA ILE A 42 2.97 -8.46 6.06
C ILE A 42 3.49 -7.71 7.29
N LYS A 43 2.89 -7.97 8.43
CA LYS A 43 3.23 -7.28 9.69
C LYS A 43 4.66 -7.58 10.13
N ALA A 44 5.16 -8.78 9.86
CA ALA A 44 6.53 -9.17 10.16
C ALA A 44 7.54 -8.32 9.37
N ARG A 45 7.20 -7.94 8.13
CA ARG A 45 8.07 -7.12 7.27
C ARG A 45 7.81 -5.63 7.44
N TYR A 46 6.55 -5.24 7.61
CA TYR A 46 6.13 -3.85 7.77
C TYR A 46 5.47 -3.68 9.13
N SER A 47 6.29 -3.53 10.17
CA SER A 47 5.82 -3.48 11.56
C SER A 47 4.86 -2.31 11.84
N HIS A 48 4.98 -1.23 11.07
CA HIS A 48 4.12 -0.05 11.21
C HIS A 48 2.88 -0.09 10.32
N ALA A 49 2.71 -1.15 9.53
CA ALA A 49 1.48 -1.31 8.75
C ALA A 49 0.29 -1.55 9.67
N SER A 50 -0.85 -0.99 9.29
CA SER A 50 -2.10 -1.15 10.05
C SER A 50 -2.99 -2.17 9.35
N ILE A 51 -3.30 -3.26 10.04
CA ILE A 51 -4.24 -4.27 9.55
C ILE A 51 -5.65 -3.77 9.82
N VAL A 52 -6.41 -3.50 8.76
CA VAL A 52 -7.77 -2.98 8.88
C VAL A 52 -8.77 -4.12 9.09
N ASP A 53 -8.66 -5.14 8.24
CA ASP A 53 -9.49 -6.35 8.32
C ASP A 53 -8.77 -7.50 7.61
N ALA A 54 -9.48 -8.59 7.34
CA ALA A 54 -8.89 -9.78 6.73
C ALA A 54 -8.35 -9.55 5.31
N GLU A 55 -8.75 -8.45 4.66
CA GLU A 55 -8.40 -8.17 3.27
C GLU A 55 -7.60 -6.88 3.09
N ARG A 56 -7.66 -5.95 4.04
CA ARG A 56 -7.12 -4.59 3.85
C ARG A 56 -6.01 -4.26 4.83
N VAL A 57 -4.99 -3.62 4.31
CA VAL A 57 -3.84 -3.16 5.09
C VAL A 57 -3.46 -1.76 4.62
N VAL A 58 -2.99 -0.94 5.57
CA VAL A 58 -2.51 0.42 5.29
C VAL A 58 -1.01 0.45 5.55
N PHE A 59 -0.26 0.83 4.52
CA PHE A 59 1.19 1.01 4.62
C PHE A 59 1.54 2.48 4.79
N ASN A 60 2.55 2.74 5.61
CA ASN A 60 3.16 4.06 5.70
C ASN A 60 4.22 4.18 4.61
N ILE A 61 4.18 5.26 3.84
CA ILE A 61 5.09 5.50 2.73
C ILE A 61 5.85 6.80 3.00
N GLY A 62 7.16 6.79 2.74
CA GLY A 62 8.00 7.95 3.01
C GLY A 62 8.04 8.29 4.51
N GLY A 63 8.31 7.29 5.34
CA GLY A 63 8.19 7.39 6.77
C GLY A 63 6.71 7.47 7.17
N ASN A 64 6.27 8.63 7.61
CA ASN A 64 4.89 8.84 8.05
C ASN A 64 4.14 9.84 7.16
N LYS A 65 4.70 10.17 5.99
CA LYS A 65 4.19 11.26 5.17
C LYS A 65 2.97 10.88 4.34
N TYR A 66 3.00 9.66 3.78
CA TYR A 66 1.94 9.18 2.90
C TYR A 66 1.36 7.87 3.41
N ARG A 67 0.15 7.56 2.94
CA ARG A 67 -0.55 6.32 3.24
C ARG A 67 -0.92 5.61 1.95
N LEU A 68 -0.75 4.30 1.92
CA LEU A 68 -1.16 3.44 0.83
C LEU A 68 -2.11 2.38 1.38
N VAL A 69 -3.32 2.32 0.84
CA VAL A 69 -4.31 1.31 1.22
C VAL A 69 -4.30 0.21 0.16
N ALA A 70 -4.07 -1.01 0.59
CA ALA A 70 -4.07 -2.17 -0.27
C ALA A 70 -5.14 -3.16 0.17
N LYS A 71 -5.77 -3.80 -0.82
CA LYS A 71 -6.66 -4.93 -0.61
C LYS A 71 -5.96 -6.16 -1.16
N LEU A 72 -5.96 -7.26 -0.40
CA LEU A 72 -5.22 -8.46 -0.76
C LEU A 72 -6.14 -9.65 -0.95
N TRP A 73 -5.75 -10.49 -1.91
CA TRP A 73 -6.33 -11.82 -2.07
C TRP A 73 -5.18 -12.81 -2.06
N PHE A 74 -4.98 -13.43 -0.91
CA PHE A 74 -3.83 -14.30 -0.68
C PHE A 74 -3.81 -15.55 -1.57
N PRO A 75 -4.94 -16.25 -1.79
CA PRO A 75 -4.92 -17.43 -2.66
C PRO A 75 -4.39 -17.13 -4.07
N GLY A 76 -4.71 -15.97 -4.63
CA GLY A 76 -4.25 -15.54 -5.94
C GLY A 76 -3.02 -14.63 -5.88
N ARG A 77 -2.44 -14.43 -4.73
CA ARG A 77 -1.24 -13.59 -4.51
C ARG A 77 -1.36 -12.22 -5.17
N THR A 78 -2.53 -11.61 -5.02
CA THR A 78 -2.87 -10.35 -5.67
C THR A 78 -3.01 -9.24 -4.64
N VAL A 79 -2.44 -8.07 -4.98
CA VAL A 79 -2.50 -6.85 -4.16
C VAL A 79 -3.09 -5.75 -5.04
N TRP A 80 -4.25 -5.23 -4.64
CA TRP A 80 -4.84 -4.07 -5.30
C TRP A 80 -4.49 -2.82 -4.53
N VAL A 81 -3.91 -1.84 -5.22
CA VAL A 81 -3.69 -0.51 -4.65
C VAL A 81 -5.01 0.24 -4.76
N LYS A 82 -5.66 0.45 -3.62
CA LYS A 82 -6.98 1.08 -3.57
C LYS A 82 -6.91 2.58 -3.35
N PHE A 83 -5.82 3.05 -2.75
CA PHE A 83 -5.64 4.46 -2.43
C PHE A 83 -4.16 4.72 -2.14
N VAL A 84 -3.67 5.85 -2.58
CA VAL A 84 -2.42 6.43 -2.11
C VAL A 84 -2.63 7.94 -1.98
N GLY A 85 -2.23 8.49 -0.85
CA GLY A 85 -2.46 9.90 -0.58
C GLY A 85 -1.68 10.40 0.61
N THR A 86 -1.90 11.68 0.91
CA THR A 86 -1.34 12.32 2.09
C THR A 86 -2.04 11.80 3.35
N HIS A 87 -1.43 12.04 4.49
CA HIS A 87 -2.03 11.70 5.77
C HIS A 87 -3.40 12.37 5.95
N ALA A 88 -3.52 13.65 5.57
CA ALA A 88 -4.77 14.38 5.67
C ALA A 88 -5.87 13.79 4.78
N GLU A 89 -5.52 13.39 3.57
CA GLU A 89 -6.46 12.73 2.66
C GLU A 89 -6.92 11.39 3.20
N TYR A 90 -5.99 10.65 3.81
CA TYR A 90 -6.31 9.37 4.43
C TYR A 90 -7.25 9.52 5.63
N ASP A 91 -7.06 10.56 6.44
CA ASP A 91 -7.83 10.76 7.67
C ASP A 91 -9.34 10.92 7.46
N VAL A 92 -9.74 11.37 6.26
CA VAL A 92 -11.17 11.54 5.91
C VAL A 92 -11.74 10.37 5.11
N LEU A 93 -10.95 9.31 4.94
CA LEU A 93 -11.29 8.18 4.08
C LEU A 93 -11.97 7.08 4.89
N ASP A 94 -13.01 6.49 4.32
CA ASP A 94 -13.58 5.24 4.85
C ASP A 94 -12.84 4.06 4.20
N VAL A 95 -11.81 3.58 4.87
CA VAL A 95 -10.92 2.54 4.35
C VAL A 95 -11.67 1.25 4.05
N ARG A 96 -12.65 0.90 4.88
CA ARG A 96 -13.38 -0.36 4.75
C ARG A 96 -14.32 -0.39 3.54
N SER A 97 -14.57 0.78 2.93
CA SER A 97 -15.37 0.87 1.70
C SER A 97 -14.53 0.65 0.43
N LEU A 98 -13.23 0.55 0.55
CA LEU A 98 -12.32 0.44 -0.60
C LEU A 98 -12.11 -1.00 -1.12
#